data_a7ebd0962eba95806a14daeb8f97f8a1
#
_entry.id   a7ebd0962eba95806a14daeb8f97f8a1
#
_cell.length_a   1.000
_cell.length_b   1.000
_cell.length_c   1.000
_cell.angle_alpha   90.00
_cell.angle_beta   90.00
_cell.angle_gamma   90.00
#
_symmetry.space_group_name_H-M   'P 1'
#
loop_
_entity.id
_entity.type
_entity.pdbx_description
1 polymer ?
#
loop_
_entity_poly.entity_id
_entity_poly.type
_entity_poly.pdbx_seq_one_letter_code
_entity_poly.pdbx_strand_id
1 'polypeptide(L)'
;MSKVKISTQKGDMIIETYDNQTPKTVANFLKLINDKFYDGLSFHRVIPGFVAQGGCPNGLGNGGPGYTIECETSAPNQFHDKGILSMAHAGPNTGGSQFFICHNRQNTQHLDGKHTCFGRVIEGLDVIDKITQGDKMISVEVLPD
;
A
#
# COMPACT_ATOMS: atom_id res chain seq x y z
N MET A 1 8.70 10.84 -9.56
CA MET A 1 8.27 9.83 -8.58
C MET A 1 8.58 10.31 -7.18
N SER A 2 7.65 10.08 -6.26
CA SER A 2 7.86 10.42 -4.86
C SER A 2 8.43 9.23 -4.11
N LYS A 3 9.09 9.48 -2.98
CA LYS A 3 9.58 8.43 -2.10
C LYS A 3 8.92 8.57 -0.75
N VAL A 4 8.55 7.42 -0.19
CA VAL A 4 7.85 7.31 1.09
C VAL A 4 8.59 6.33 1.97
N LYS A 5 8.72 6.66 3.26
CA LYS A 5 9.29 5.76 4.25
C LYS A 5 8.19 5.25 5.16
N ILE A 6 8.04 3.93 5.24
CA ILE A 6 7.17 3.28 6.23
C ILE A 6 8.08 2.65 7.29
N SER A 7 7.96 3.14 8.51
CA SER A 7 8.72 2.61 9.66
C SER A 7 7.83 1.63 10.42
N THR A 8 8.30 0.41 10.60
CA THR A 8 7.58 -0.65 11.31
C THR A 8 8.43 -1.23 12.43
N GLN A 9 7.82 -2.05 13.29
CA GLN A 9 8.52 -2.77 14.35
C GLN A 9 9.54 -3.77 13.80
N LYS A 10 9.40 -4.18 12.55
CA LYS A 10 10.29 -5.14 11.88
C LYS A 10 11.36 -4.49 11.01
N GLY A 11 11.34 -3.17 10.87
CA GLY A 11 12.28 -2.40 10.06
C GLY A 11 11.59 -1.38 9.19
N ASP A 12 12.38 -0.67 8.39
CA ASP A 12 11.91 0.39 7.51
C ASP A 12 11.84 -0.08 6.06
N MET A 13 10.85 0.44 5.35
CA MET A 13 10.72 0.23 3.90
C MET A 13 10.68 1.59 3.21
N ILE A 14 11.43 1.71 2.11
CA ILE A 14 11.35 2.88 1.24
C ILE A 14 10.59 2.48 -0.01
N ILE A 15 9.58 3.28 -0.34
CA ILE A 15 8.68 3.05 -1.45
C ILE A 15 8.85 4.16 -2.47
N GLU A 16 8.88 3.79 -3.74
CA GLU A 16 8.82 4.72 -4.87
C GLU A 16 7.42 4.67 -5.44
N THR A 17 6.75 5.83 -5.54
CA THR A 17 5.36 5.89 -6.01
C THR A 17 5.29 6.14 -7.52
N TYR A 18 4.18 5.72 -8.13
CA TYR A 18 3.94 5.83 -9.58
C TYR A 18 3.15 7.10 -9.91
N ASP A 19 3.74 8.27 -9.64
CA ASP A 19 3.06 9.57 -9.72
C ASP A 19 2.45 9.86 -11.10
N ASN A 20 3.13 9.45 -12.18
CA ASN A 20 2.66 9.70 -13.54
C ASN A 20 1.67 8.65 -14.06
N GLN A 21 1.76 7.41 -13.57
CA GLN A 21 0.93 6.30 -14.04
C GLN A 21 -0.38 6.20 -13.26
N THR A 22 -0.36 6.55 -11.98
CA THR A 22 -1.55 6.49 -11.12
C THR A 22 -1.67 7.78 -10.29
N PRO A 23 -1.85 8.93 -10.97
CA PRO A 23 -1.75 10.24 -10.30
C PRO A 23 -2.80 10.46 -9.20
N LYS A 24 -4.02 9.97 -9.39
CA LYS A 24 -5.09 10.16 -8.39
C LYS A 24 -4.84 9.31 -7.15
N THR A 25 -4.44 8.07 -7.34
CA THR A 25 -4.14 7.14 -6.24
C THR A 25 -2.94 7.63 -5.45
N VAL A 26 -1.87 8.06 -6.11
CA VAL A 26 -0.67 8.58 -5.47
C VAL A 26 -0.98 9.88 -4.72
N ALA A 27 -1.71 10.81 -5.34
CA ALA A 27 -2.08 12.08 -4.69
C ALA A 27 -2.86 11.82 -3.40
N ASN A 28 -3.80 10.88 -3.41
CA ASN A 28 -4.56 10.48 -2.24
C ASN A 28 -3.65 9.88 -1.16
N PHE A 29 -2.76 8.98 -1.55
CA PHE A 29 -1.82 8.33 -0.64
C PHE A 29 -0.91 9.35 0.05
N LEU A 30 -0.31 10.26 -0.73
CA LEU A 30 0.57 11.29 -0.20
C LEU A 30 -0.17 12.27 0.72
N LYS A 31 -1.41 12.63 0.37
CA LYS A 31 -2.26 13.49 1.20
C LYS A 31 -2.50 12.84 2.56
N LEU A 32 -2.90 11.57 2.58
CA LEU A 32 -3.15 10.84 3.82
C LEU A 32 -1.89 10.72 4.67
N ILE A 33 -0.73 10.51 4.04
CA ILE A 33 0.55 10.48 4.75
C ILE A 33 0.85 11.83 5.41
N ASN A 34 0.67 12.93 4.68
CA ASN A 34 0.92 14.27 5.21
C ASN A 34 -0.06 14.65 6.32
N ASP A 35 -1.26 14.09 6.31
CA ASP A 35 -2.26 14.26 7.37
C ASP A 35 -2.00 13.32 8.55
N LYS A 36 -0.94 12.53 8.51
CA LYS A 36 -0.58 11.54 9.55
C LYS A 36 -1.64 10.46 9.75
N PHE A 37 -2.42 10.19 8.72
CA PHE A 37 -3.52 9.22 8.76
C PHE A 37 -3.03 7.80 9.08
N TYR A 38 -1.88 7.42 8.51
CA TYR A 38 -1.34 6.06 8.65
C TYR A 38 -0.54 5.83 9.93
N ASP A 39 -0.13 6.89 10.63
CA ASP A 39 0.72 6.75 11.82
C ASP A 39 -0.02 5.95 12.91
N GLY A 40 0.59 4.87 13.36
CA GLY A 40 0.02 3.99 14.37
C GLY A 40 -1.00 2.97 13.88
N LEU A 41 -1.34 2.97 12.58
CA LEU A 41 -2.25 1.97 12.02
C LEU A 41 -1.52 0.64 11.81
N SER A 42 -2.27 -0.47 11.92
CA SER A 42 -1.69 -1.81 11.83
C SER A 42 -1.79 -2.40 10.42
N PHE A 43 -0.95 -3.40 10.18
CA PHE A 43 -1.18 -4.38 9.11
C PHE A 43 -2.18 -5.39 9.66
N HIS A 44 -3.46 -5.09 9.51
CA HIS A 44 -4.55 -5.84 10.15
C HIS A 44 -4.81 -7.20 9.49
N ARG A 45 -4.29 -7.43 8.29
CA ARG A 45 -4.46 -8.68 7.57
C ARG A 45 -3.15 -9.03 6.86
N VAL A 46 -2.44 -10.02 7.40
CA VAL A 46 -1.19 -10.51 6.81
C VAL A 46 -1.33 -11.99 6.51
N ILE A 47 -1.20 -12.35 5.24
CA ILE A 47 -1.23 -13.73 4.78
C ILE A 47 0.15 -14.03 4.21
N PRO A 48 0.98 -14.82 4.92
CA PRO A 48 2.34 -15.13 4.46
C PRO A 48 2.35 -15.71 3.04
N GLY A 49 3.26 -15.22 2.22
CA GLY A 49 3.36 -15.62 0.81
C GLY A 49 2.35 -14.97 -0.11
N PHE A 50 1.44 -14.16 0.43
CA PHE A 50 0.41 -13.47 -0.35
C PHE A 50 0.54 -11.96 -0.20
N VAL A 51 0.01 -11.38 0.88
CA VAL A 51 0.02 -9.92 1.09
C VAL A 51 0.16 -9.54 2.55
N ALA A 52 0.64 -8.30 2.78
CA ALA A 52 0.52 -7.58 4.04
C ALA A 52 -0.38 -6.37 3.79
N GLN A 53 -1.59 -6.39 4.34
CA GLN A 53 -2.61 -5.36 4.13
C GLN A 53 -2.76 -4.48 5.37
N GLY A 54 -2.79 -3.17 5.17
CA GLY A 54 -2.95 -2.21 6.26
C GLY A 54 -3.62 -0.92 5.80
N GLY A 55 -3.65 0.06 6.68
CA GLY A 55 -4.21 1.37 6.38
C GLY A 55 -5.70 1.53 6.71
N CYS A 56 -6.28 0.57 7.44
CA CYS A 56 -7.67 0.68 7.92
C CYS A 56 -7.68 1.42 9.26
N PRO A 57 -8.37 2.55 9.41
CA PRO A 57 -8.32 3.37 10.61
C PRO A 57 -8.87 2.68 11.87
N ASN A 58 -9.79 1.73 11.73
CA ASN A 58 -10.31 0.98 12.88
C ASN A 58 -9.70 -0.43 13.01
N GLY A 59 -8.80 -0.83 12.11
CA GLY A 59 -8.13 -2.13 12.17
C GLY A 59 -9.00 -3.34 11.85
N LEU A 60 -10.24 -3.15 11.41
CA LEU A 60 -11.20 -4.22 11.16
C LEU A 60 -11.35 -4.57 9.67
N GLY A 61 -10.74 -3.77 8.78
CA GLY A 61 -10.81 -3.99 7.34
C GLY A 61 -11.98 -3.31 6.65
N ASN A 62 -12.86 -2.64 7.39
CA ASN A 62 -14.05 -1.98 6.85
C ASN A 62 -14.02 -0.46 6.97
N GLY A 63 -12.93 0.13 7.44
CA GLY A 63 -12.78 1.57 7.59
C GLY A 63 -12.02 2.20 6.44
N GLY A 64 -12.13 3.52 6.34
CA GLY A 64 -11.45 4.30 5.32
C GLY A 64 -11.46 5.78 5.67
N PRO A 65 -11.03 6.64 4.72
CA PRO A 65 -10.87 8.07 4.98
C PRO A 65 -12.17 8.88 4.87
N GLY A 66 -13.31 8.23 4.64
CA GLY A 66 -14.58 8.89 4.49
C GLY A 66 -14.97 9.20 3.04
N TYR A 67 -14.19 8.73 2.08
CA TYR A 67 -14.45 8.87 0.64
C TYR A 67 -13.83 7.70 -0.11
N THR A 68 -14.11 7.59 -1.40
CA THR A 68 -13.53 6.57 -2.27
C THR A 68 -12.80 7.21 -3.44
N ILE A 69 -11.88 6.45 -4.05
CA ILE A 69 -11.14 6.86 -5.24
C ILE A 69 -11.33 5.87 -6.38
N GLU A 70 -11.15 6.36 -7.61
CA GLU A 70 -11.25 5.54 -8.81
C GLU A 70 -10.05 4.61 -8.95
N CYS A 71 -10.28 3.45 -9.57
CA CYS A 71 -9.20 2.56 -9.98
C CYS A 71 -8.44 3.16 -11.16
N GLU A 72 -7.11 2.96 -11.17
CA GLU A 72 -6.23 3.42 -12.25
C GLU A 72 -5.39 2.24 -12.75
N THR A 73 -6.04 1.29 -13.41
CA THR A 73 -5.42 0.01 -13.78
C THR A 73 -4.98 -0.08 -15.24
N SER A 74 -5.05 1.01 -15.99
CA SER A 74 -4.74 0.99 -17.43
C SER A 74 -3.28 1.25 -17.78
N ALA A 75 -2.46 1.68 -16.84
CA ALA A 75 -1.05 1.96 -17.11
C ALA A 75 -0.27 0.66 -17.37
N PRO A 76 0.86 0.72 -18.12
CA PRO A 76 1.61 -0.49 -18.46
C PRO A 76 2.33 -1.17 -17.30
N ASN A 77 2.49 -0.50 -16.16
CA ASN A 77 3.20 -1.04 -15.00
C ASN A 77 2.27 -1.65 -13.93
N GLN A 78 1.04 -2.04 -14.31
CA GLN A 78 0.03 -2.57 -13.39
C GLN A 78 0.17 -4.07 -13.19
N PHE A 79 1.32 -4.51 -12.63
CA PHE A 79 1.61 -5.91 -12.33
C PHE A 79 1.93 -6.10 -10.85
N HIS A 80 1.34 -7.11 -10.23
CA HIS A 80 1.49 -7.40 -8.80
C HIS A 80 2.70 -8.32 -8.54
N ASP A 81 3.89 -7.75 -8.64
CA ASP A 81 5.15 -8.42 -8.30
C ASP A 81 5.46 -8.25 -6.81
N LYS A 82 6.46 -9.01 -6.30
CA LYS A 82 6.92 -8.83 -4.92
C LYS A 82 7.33 -7.38 -4.67
N GLY A 83 6.85 -6.82 -3.57
CA GLY A 83 7.17 -5.45 -3.16
C GLY A 83 6.27 -4.39 -3.75
N ILE A 84 5.29 -4.75 -4.57
CA ILE A 84 4.34 -3.79 -5.14
C ILE A 84 3.29 -3.41 -4.11
N LEU A 85 3.01 -2.10 -4.01
CA LEU A 85 1.89 -1.57 -3.25
C LEU A 85 0.69 -1.43 -4.16
N SER A 86 -0.44 -1.97 -3.71
CA SER A 86 -1.68 -1.97 -4.47
C SER A 86 -2.85 -1.58 -3.56
N MET A 87 -3.86 -0.94 -4.13
CA MET A 87 -5.02 -0.50 -3.37
C MET A 87 -5.98 -1.65 -3.07
N ALA A 88 -6.28 -1.85 -1.79
CA ALA A 88 -7.35 -2.75 -1.37
C ALA A 88 -8.70 -2.07 -1.58
N HIS A 89 -9.70 -2.82 -2.00
CA HIS A 89 -11.07 -2.32 -2.16
C HIS A 89 -12.08 -3.48 -2.17
N ALA A 90 -13.36 -3.13 -2.03
CA ALA A 90 -14.46 -4.09 -2.02
C ALA A 90 -15.18 -4.16 -3.37
N GLY A 91 -14.53 -3.76 -4.44
CA GLY A 91 -15.06 -3.71 -5.80
C GLY A 91 -14.50 -2.52 -6.55
N PRO A 92 -14.79 -2.36 -7.85
CA PRO A 92 -14.28 -1.24 -8.64
C PRO A 92 -14.62 0.11 -8.03
N ASN A 93 -13.63 1.00 -7.97
CA ASN A 93 -13.79 2.40 -7.53
C ASN A 93 -14.27 2.55 -6.07
N THR A 94 -13.91 1.60 -5.19
CA THR A 94 -14.25 1.66 -3.77
C THR A 94 -13.04 1.76 -2.85
N GLY A 95 -11.84 1.95 -3.40
CA GLY A 95 -10.63 2.16 -2.62
C GLY A 95 -10.65 3.46 -1.85
N GLY A 96 -9.88 3.54 -0.78
CA GLY A 96 -9.78 4.73 0.07
C GLY A 96 -8.41 4.86 0.69
N SER A 97 -8.17 4.20 1.82
CA SER A 97 -6.88 4.26 2.53
C SER A 97 -6.18 2.92 2.63
N GLN A 98 -6.89 1.82 2.56
CA GLN A 98 -6.29 0.50 2.72
C GLN A 98 -5.47 0.11 1.49
N PHE A 99 -4.30 -0.43 1.74
CA PHE A 99 -3.42 -0.94 0.69
C PHE A 99 -2.78 -2.24 1.15
N PHE A 100 -2.21 -2.97 0.21
CA PHE A 100 -1.45 -4.17 0.52
C PHE A 100 -0.11 -4.17 -0.19
N ILE A 101 0.86 -4.85 0.42
CA ILE A 101 2.18 -5.06 -0.16
C ILE A 101 2.27 -6.52 -0.57
N CYS A 102 2.59 -6.77 -1.84
CA CYS A 102 2.63 -8.12 -2.39
C CYS A 102 3.88 -8.87 -1.92
N HIS A 103 3.70 -10.11 -1.47
CA HIS A 103 4.79 -11.00 -1.07
C HIS A 103 5.39 -11.78 -2.24
N ASN A 104 4.57 -12.14 -3.23
CA ASN A 104 4.96 -13.11 -4.23
C ASN A 104 4.07 -12.99 -5.48
N ARG A 105 4.70 -12.79 -6.66
CA ARG A 105 3.95 -12.66 -7.92
C ARG A 105 3.06 -13.87 -8.21
N GLN A 106 3.54 -15.06 -7.96
CA GLN A 106 2.80 -16.29 -8.25
C GLN A 106 1.43 -16.30 -7.54
N ASN A 107 1.37 -15.75 -6.34
CA ASN A 107 0.15 -15.74 -5.53
C ASN A 107 -0.68 -14.46 -5.72
N THR A 108 -0.13 -13.42 -6.36
CA THR A 108 -0.81 -12.12 -6.52
C THR A 108 -1.13 -11.75 -7.97
N GLN A 109 -0.65 -12.51 -8.94
CA GLN A 109 -0.84 -12.18 -10.37
C GLN A 109 -2.31 -12.09 -10.79
N HIS A 110 -3.20 -12.81 -10.13
CA HIS A 110 -4.64 -12.77 -10.42
C HIS A 110 -5.29 -11.42 -10.07
N LEU A 111 -4.58 -10.56 -9.37
CA LEU A 111 -5.06 -9.22 -9.00
C LEU A 111 -4.77 -8.18 -10.09
N ASP A 112 -3.96 -8.53 -11.08
CA ASP A 112 -3.61 -7.63 -12.18
C ASP A 112 -4.88 -7.16 -12.91
N GLY A 113 -4.96 -5.86 -13.17
CA GLY A 113 -6.11 -5.25 -13.83
C GLY A 113 -7.32 -5.00 -12.93
N LYS A 114 -7.30 -5.50 -11.69
CA LYS A 114 -8.43 -5.36 -10.73
C LYS A 114 -8.13 -4.38 -9.61
N HIS A 115 -6.87 -4.32 -9.17
CA HIS A 115 -6.41 -3.42 -8.12
C HIS A 115 -5.33 -2.51 -8.67
N THR A 116 -5.31 -1.26 -8.22
CA THR A 116 -4.36 -0.25 -8.70
C THR A 116 -3.01 -0.42 -8.04
N CYS A 117 -1.99 -0.74 -8.83
CA CYS A 117 -0.59 -0.75 -8.39
C CYS A 117 -0.07 0.69 -8.42
N PHE A 118 0.32 1.24 -7.27
CA PHE A 118 0.68 2.66 -7.20
C PHE A 118 2.09 2.93 -6.65
N GLY A 119 2.84 1.90 -6.31
CA GLY A 119 4.20 2.04 -5.84
C GLY A 119 4.91 0.71 -5.69
N ARG A 120 6.20 0.77 -5.36
CA ARG A 120 7.01 -0.42 -5.13
C ARG A 120 8.03 -0.16 -4.03
N VAL A 121 8.36 -1.20 -3.28
CA VAL A 121 9.42 -1.15 -2.28
C VAL A 121 10.77 -1.22 -2.98
N ILE A 122 11.61 -0.19 -2.80
CA ILE A 122 12.96 -0.14 -3.38
C ILE A 122 14.05 -0.43 -2.35
N GLU A 123 13.74 -0.27 -1.06
CA GLU A 123 14.63 -0.65 0.04
C GLU A 123 13.79 -1.32 1.12
N GLY A 124 14.33 -2.36 1.74
CA GLY A 124 13.63 -3.08 2.80
C GLY A 124 12.73 -4.21 2.30
N LEU A 125 13.04 -4.81 1.15
CA LEU A 125 12.29 -5.97 0.64
C LEU A 125 12.25 -7.12 1.65
N ASP A 126 13.31 -7.30 2.43
CA ASP A 126 13.36 -8.32 3.46
C ASP A 126 12.39 -8.04 4.62
N VAL A 127 12.03 -6.79 4.86
CA VAL A 127 11.07 -6.40 5.90
C VAL A 127 9.69 -6.95 5.59
N ILE A 128 9.32 -6.99 4.30
CA ILE A 128 8.00 -7.48 3.87
C ILE A 128 7.74 -8.88 4.45
N ASP A 129 8.72 -9.76 4.37
CA ASP A 129 8.57 -11.14 4.83
C ASP A 129 8.59 -11.27 6.36
N LYS A 130 9.01 -10.22 7.07
CA LYS A 130 9.06 -10.19 8.54
C LYS A 130 7.79 -9.64 9.18
N ILE A 131 6.99 -8.88 8.41
CA ILE A 131 5.76 -8.28 8.93
C ILE A 131 4.77 -9.39 9.28
N THR A 132 4.20 -9.30 10.48
CA THR A 132 3.17 -10.22 10.96
C THR A 132 1.89 -9.47 11.26
N GLN A 133 0.78 -10.19 11.32
CA GLN A 133 -0.54 -9.58 11.54
C GLN A 133 -0.56 -8.85 12.89
N GLY A 134 -0.99 -7.60 12.85
CA GLY A 134 -1.02 -6.72 14.00
C GLY A 134 0.20 -5.83 14.14
N ASP A 135 1.26 -6.02 13.36
CA ASP A 135 2.41 -5.11 13.36
C ASP A 135 1.94 -3.71 12.93
N LYS A 136 2.51 -2.68 13.54
CA LYS A 136 2.10 -1.30 13.29
C LYS A 136 3.04 -0.57 12.36
N MET A 137 2.46 0.31 11.55
CA MET A 137 3.19 1.39 10.89
C MET A 137 3.42 2.47 11.95
N ILE A 138 4.63 2.50 12.51
CA ILE A 138 4.98 3.45 13.58
C ILE A 138 4.86 4.88 13.04
N SER A 139 5.40 5.09 11.85
CA SER A 139 5.27 6.35 11.13
C SER A 139 5.35 6.11 9.62
N VAL A 140 4.69 6.97 8.88
CA VAL A 140 4.76 6.97 7.40
C VAL A 140 5.01 8.40 6.98
N GLU A 141 6.06 8.64 6.20
CA GLU A 141 6.44 10.00 5.81
C GLU A 141 6.88 10.08 4.36
N VAL A 142 6.59 11.22 3.72
CA VAL A 142 7.10 11.54 2.40
C VAL A 142 8.51 12.06 2.56
N LEU A 143 9.45 11.45 1.85
CA LEU A 143 10.85 11.86 1.91
C LEU A 143 11.10 13.05 0.97
N PRO A 144 12.03 13.95 1.32
CA PRO A 144 12.41 15.04 0.42
C PRO A 144 13.08 14.49 -0.83
N ASP A 145 12.94 15.20 -1.94
CA ASP A 145 13.59 14.86 -3.21
C ASP A 145 15.13 15.05 -3.15
#